data_3957d21d509db53c8bd7953103cbb198
#
_entry.id   3957d21d509db53c8bd7953103cbb198
#
_cell.length_a   1.000
_cell.length_b   1.000
_cell.length_c   1.000
_cell.angle_alpha   90.00
_cell.angle_beta   90.00
_cell.angle_gamma   90.00
#
_symmetry.space_group_name_H-M   'P 1'
#
loop_
_entity.id
_entity.type
_entity.pdbx_description
1 polymer ?
#
loop_
_entity_poly.entity_id
_entity_poly.type
_entity_poly.pdbx_seq_one_letter_code
_entity_poly.pdbx_strand_id
1 'polypeptide(L)'
;VTHRKAALGIALTLAATTLAQVASTGPTDAARAARVAPSRADQALNRLAAESVGPVTVTRGDEGLARVVGVSAGRNPVVTRATPARDAARAHLARYGALVGVADPATRLVGGRVTRSVTGDDVVRFTERRQGLPVIGGAVAVDLRPDRQLGSVTASVSRASVPDATYSGAAASREALAVAAKRLGRGAGVELTADPPVRRLYDPAVLGVRRTSDPTTHARGVWWVEVHAGPTFHRLVLVDDRSGAVVQDLDLVEQVNRVVCDDKNAPDTTDVPCKTNFARTEGEPPSPVKDVNDAYDLAGAVSTFYRRIGGIDLTKVLGVDEGTHLSLSSTVRFCDFALPPAFCPYQNAFWNGAAMFYGDGFASADDVVGHEMTHGVISRSSDLFYWGQSGAINESLADIMGEIVDHRHPSPGDSRHSWALG
;
A
#
# COMPACT_ATOMS: atom_id res chain seq x y z
N VAL A 1 -13.43 17.91 -49.62
CA VAL A 1 -13.62 16.55 -49.16
C VAL A 1 -14.37 16.62 -47.82
N THR A 2 -15.65 16.27 -47.89
CA THR A 2 -16.65 16.43 -46.83
C THR A 2 -16.55 15.32 -45.81
N HIS A 3 -16.30 15.64 -44.54
CA HIS A 3 -16.45 14.71 -43.41
C HIS A 3 -17.88 14.86 -42.79
N ARG A 4 -18.69 13.82 -42.90
CA ARG A 4 -19.98 13.68 -42.23
C ARG A 4 -19.75 13.35 -40.78
N LYS A 5 -20.30 14.16 -39.89
CA LYS A 5 -20.48 13.85 -38.47
C LYS A 5 -21.70 12.92 -38.30
N ALA A 6 -21.50 11.74 -37.77
CA ALA A 6 -22.59 10.88 -37.31
C ALA A 6 -22.86 11.17 -35.85
N ALA A 7 -24.02 11.71 -35.55
CA ALA A 7 -24.54 11.85 -34.20
C ALA A 7 -25.24 10.53 -33.80
N LEU A 8 -24.78 9.90 -32.73
CA LEU A 8 -25.42 8.73 -32.16
C LEU A 8 -26.36 9.20 -31.03
N GLY A 9 -27.68 9.22 -31.31
CA GLY A 9 -28.70 9.50 -30.34
C GLY A 9 -29.00 8.22 -29.54
N ILE A 10 -28.88 8.28 -28.23
CA ILE A 10 -29.34 7.23 -27.30
C ILE A 10 -30.78 7.53 -26.96
N ALA A 11 -31.69 6.71 -27.46
CA ALA A 11 -33.12 6.73 -27.10
C ALA A 11 -33.32 5.99 -25.76
N LEU A 12 -33.83 6.72 -24.77
CA LEU A 12 -34.27 6.16 -23.49
C LEU A 12 -35.66 5.51 -23.73
N THR A 13 -35.74 4.20 -23.72
CA THR A 13 -37.03 3.50 -23.69
C THR A 13 -37.47 3.26 -22.25
N LEU A 14 -38.51 3.99 -21.82
CA LEU A 14 -39.27 3.66 -20.62
C LEU A 14 -40.03 2.34 -20.85
N ALA A 15 -39.68 1.31 -20.10
CA ALA A 15 -40.49 0.08 -20.03
C ALA A 15 -41.60 0.28 -18.97
N ALA A 16 -42.83 0.36 -19.44
CA ALA A 16 -44.00 0.31 -18.59
C ALA A 16 -44.20 -1.12 -18.10
N THR A 17 -44.10 -1.36 -16.80
CA THR A 17 -44.42 -2.64 -16.17
C THR A 17 -45.93 -2.77 -16.02
N THR A 18 -46.55 -3.64 -16.81
CA THR A 18 -47.92 -4.13 -16.66
C THR A 18 -48.02 -4.97 -15.38
N LEU A 19 -48.97 -4.58 -14.49
CA LEU A 19 -49.40 -5.42 -13.37
C LEU A 19 -50.09 -6.67 -13.93
N ALA A 20 -49.46 -7.84 -13.78
CA ALA A 20 -50.15 -9.11 -13.94
C ALA A 20 -50.79 -9.51 -12.59
N GLN A 21 -52.09 -9.64 -12.56
CA GLN A 21 -52.86 -10.24 -11.47
C GLN A 21 -52.42 -11.70 -11.32
N VAL A 22 -51.81 -12.06 -10.20
CA VAL A 22 -51.53 -13.45 -9.83
C VAL A 22 -52.72 -13.94 -9.03
N ALA A 23 -53.38 -14.97 -9.59
CA ALA A 23 -54.44 -15.70 -8.93
C ALA A 23 -53.97 -16.38 -7.66
N SER A 24 -54.78 -16.29 -6.63
CA SER A 24 -54.59 -16.93 -5.33
C SER A 24 -54.45 -18.45 -5.44
N THR A 25 -53.26 -18.98 -5.20
CA THR A 25 -53.11 -20.38 -4.80
C THR A 25 -52.82 -20.40 -3.30
N GLY A 26 -53.39 -21.37 -2.61
CA GLY A 26 -53.62 -21.44 -1.18
C GLY A 26 -52.37 -21.45 -0.28
N PRO A 27 -52.62 -21.43 1.05
CA PRO A 27 -51.59 -21.12 2.03
C PRO A 27 -50.82 -22.37 2.49
N THR A 28 -49.89 -22.91 1.69
CA THR A 28 -49.07 -24.05 2.11
C THR A 28 -47.58 -23.97 1.80
N ASP A 29 -47.09 -23.02 1.00
CA ASP A 29 -45.64 -22.97 0.68
C ASP A 29 -44.87 -21.80 1.25
N ALA A 30 -45.52 -20.83 1.88
CA ALA A 30 -44.84 -19.68 2.50
C ALA A 30 -44.22 -19.98 3.91
N ALA A 31 -44.49 -21.17 4.46
CA ALA A 31 -44.08 -21.51 5.84
C ALA A 31 -42.77 -22.31 5.94
N ARG A 32 -42.05 -22.56 4.85
CA ARG A 32 -40.84 -23.38 4.85
C ARG A 32 -39.59 -22.69 4.29
N ALA A 33 -39.51 -21.39 4.31
CA ALA A 33 -38.24 -20.70 4.33
C ALA A 33 -37.68 -20.87 5.74
N ALA A 34 -36.94 -21.95 5.99
CA ALA A 34 -36.22 -22.14 7.22
C ALA A 34 -35.42 -20.87 7.46
N ARG A 35 -35.74 -20.10 8.52
CA ARG A 35 -34.98 -18.92 8.94
C ARG A 35 -33.61 -19.44 9.28
N VAL A 36 -32.65 -19.27 8.38
CA VAL A 36 -31.24 -19.52 8.66
C VAL A 36 -30.89 -18.64 9.84
N ALA A 37 -30.46 -19.24 10.93
CA ALA A 37 -30.07 -18.48 12.12
C ALA A 37 -29.01 -17.44 11.72
N PRO A 38 -29.13 -16.18 12.20
CA PRO A 38 -28.20 -15.13 11.81
C PRO A 38 -26.78 -15.53 12.18
N SER A 39 -25.84 -15.31 11.26
CA SER A 39 -24.43 -15.60 11.50
C SER A 39 -23.89 -14.80 12.69
N ARG A 40 -22.75 -15.21 13.26
CA ARG A 40 -22.08 -14.43 14.32
C ARG A 40 -21.75 -13.01 13.86
N ALA A 41 -21.44 -12.81 12.57
CA ALA A 41 -21.20 -11.50 12.01
C ALA A 41 -22.48 -10.66 11.95
N ASP A 42 -23.63 -11.24 11.56
CA ASP A 42 -24.91 -10.52 11.54
C ASP A 42 -25.37 -10.17 12.95
N GLN A 43 -25.18 -11.06 13.91
CA GLN A 43 -25.47 -10.80 15.33
C GLN A 43 -24.61 -9.64 15.87
N ALA A 44 -23.33 -9.61 15.52
CA ALA A 44 -22.42 -8.54 15.91
C ALA A 44 -22.78 -7.20 15.23
N LEU A 45 -23.22 -7.22 13.97
CA LEU A 45 -23.70 -6.04 13.25
C LEU A 45 -24.98 -5.48 13.89
N ASN A 46 -25.97 -6.33 14.13
CA ASN A 46 -27.23 -5.92 14.78
C ASN A 46 -26.96 -5.32 16.17
N ARG A 47 -26.05 -5.91 16.93
CA ARG A 47 -25.65 -5.38 18.23
C ARG A 47 -24.96 -4.02 18.10
N LEU A 48 -24.01 -3.89 17.18
CA LEU A 48 -23.30 -2.61 16.95
C LEU A 48 -24.29 -1.53 16.51
N ALA A 49 -25.22 -1.84 15.61
CA ALA A 49 -26.24 -0.91 15.16
C ALA A 49 -27.16 -0.44 16.30
N ALA A 50 -27.57 -1.37 17.20
CA ALA A 50 -28.40 -1.04 18.36
C ALA A 50 -27.66 -0.20 19.41
N GLU A 51 -26.34 -0.32 19.51
CA GLU A 51 -25.47 0.38 20.46
C GLU A 51 -24.81 1.63 19.88
N SER A 52 -25.08 1.97 18.62
CA SER A 52 -24.52 3.15 17.94
C SER A 52 -25.50 4.30 17.92
N VAL A 53 -24.96 5.53 18.06
CA VAL A 53 -25.71 6.76 17.82
C VAL A 53 -25.42 7.19 16.37
N GLY A 54 -26.31 6.82 15.45
CA GLY A 54 -26.14 7.10 14.04
C GLY A 54 -25.78 5.86 13.21
N PRO A 55 -25.58 6.04 11.91
CA PRO A 55 -25.42 4.92 10.98
C PRO A 55 -24.11 4.15 11.21
N VAL A 56 -24.16 2.83 11.00
CA VAL A 56 -23.01 1.96 10.91
C VAL A 56 -22.68 1.75 9.43
N THR A 57 -21.47 2.11 9.04
CA THR A 57 -20.98 1.91 7.67
C THR A 57 -20.13 0.63 7.62
N VAL A 58 -20.41 -0.25 6.66
CA VAL A 58 -19.68 -1.52 6.50
C VAL A 58 -19.20 -1.64 5.06
N THR A 59 -17.88 -1.65 4.87
CA THR A 59 -17.27 -2.02 3.61
C THR A 59 -16.82 -3.48 3.67
N ARG A 60 -17.23 -4.28 2.69
CA ARG A 60 -16.92 -5.72 2.63
C ARG A 60 -15.89 -6.00 1.56
N GLY A 61 -15.02 -6.96 1.83
CA GLY A 61 -14.15 -7.55 0.81
C GLY A 61 -14.88 -8.63 0.01
N ASP A 62 -14.22 -9.17 -0.99
CA ASP A 62 -14.75 -10.17 -1.93
C ASP A 62 -15.29 -11.44 -1.26
N GLU A 63 -14.81 -11.77 -0.08
CA GLU A 63 -15.27 -12.93 0.71
C GLU A 63 -16.45 -12.62 1.66
N GLY A 64 -17.05 -11.43 1.54
CA GLY A 64 -18.22 -11.02 2.32
C GLY A 64 -17.94 -10.59 3.76
N LEU A 65 -16.71 -10.71 4.26
CA LEU A 65 -16.32 -10.16 5.56
C LEU A 65 -16.18 -8.64 5.50
N ALA A 66 -16.53 -7.97 6.59
CA ALA A 66 -16.24 -6.55 6.72
C ALA A 66 -14.73 -6.32 6.80
N ARG A 67 -14.21 -5.47 5.91
CA ARG A 67 -12.82 -4.98 5.98
C ARG A 67 -12.75 -3.66 6.74
N VAL A 68 -13.77 -2.84 6.63
CA VAL A 68 -13.88 -1.57 7.35
C VAL A 68 -15.29 -1.48 7.95
N VAL A 69 -15.36 -1.14 9.22
CA VAL A 69 -16.60 -0.83 9.95
C VAL A 69 -16.42 0.52 10.61
N GLY A 70 -17.21 1.50 10.20
CA GLY A 70 -17.23 2.84 10.78
C GLY A 70 -18.50 3.09 11.56
N VAL A 71 -18.41 3.84 12.65
CA VAL A 71 -19.55 4.21 13.49
C VAL A 71 -19.48 5.68 13.89
N SER A 72 -20.60 6.37 13.84
CA SER A 72 -20.67 7.78 14.25
C SER A 72 -20.46 7.94 15.76
N ALA A 73 -20.98 7.04 16.59
CA ALA A 73 -20.72 6.92 18.02
C ALA A 73 -21.15 5.53 18.52
N GLY A 74 -20.22 4.58 18.54
CA GLY A 74 -20.48 3.26 19.14
C GLY A 74 -20.33 3.31 20.64
N ARG A 75 -21.29 2.79 21.39
CA ARG A 75 -21.25 2.73 22.84
C ARG A 75 -21.11 1.29 23.33
N ASN A 76 -19.96 0.98 23.89
CA ASN A 76 -19.75 -0.27 24.60
C ASN A 76 -19.89 -0.01 26.11
N PRO A 77 -20.90 -0.59 26.80
CA PRO A 77 -21.19 -0.25 28.19
C PRO A 77 -20.07 -0.62 29.18
N VAL A 78 -19.16 -1.52 28.79
CA VAL A 78 -18.01 -1.90 29.64
C VAL A 78 -16.77 -1.04 29.40
N VAL A 79 -16.84 -0.08 28.48
CA VAL A 79 -15.73 0.81 28.15
C VAL A 79 -16.04 2.22 28.64
N THR A 80 -15.13 2.77 29.42
CA THR A 80 -15.21 4.15 29.94
C THR A 80 -14.01 4.96 29.44
N ARG A 81 -14.06 6.28 29.58
CA ARG A 81 -12.94 7.18 29.24
C ARG A 81 -11.64 6.83 29.98
N ALA A 82 -11.74 6.23 31.17
CA ALA A 82 -10.59 5.81 31.98
C ALA A 82 -9.99 4.47 31.53
N THR A 83 -10.69 3.71 30.67
CA THR A 83 -10.20 2.41 30.20
C THR A 83 -8.94 2.62 29.36
N PRO A 84 -7.82 1.91 29.60
CA PRO A 84 -6.64 1.97 28.76
C PRO A 84 -6.99 1.66 27.29
N ALA A 85 -6.39 2.36 26.34
CA ALA A 85 -6.75 2.26 24.92
C ALA A 85 -6.71 0.82 24.39
N ARG A 86 -5.66 0.05 24.77
CA ARG A 86 -5.53 -1.36 24.39
C ARG A 86 -6.66 -2.23 24.91
N ASP A 87 -7.07 -1.99 26.16
CA ASP A 87 -8.13 -2.78 26.80
C ASP A 87 -9.50 -2.40 26.24
N ALA A 88 -9.73 -1.13 25.97
CA ALA A 88 -10.92 -0.64 25.26
C ALA A 88 -11.03 -1.28 23.86
N ALA A 89 -9.95 -1.30 23.08
CA ALA A 89 -9.91 -1.93 21.77
C ALA A 89 -10.22 -3.43 21.85
N ARG A 90 -9.65 -4.15 22.82
CA ARG A 90 -9.95 -5.57 23.06
C ARG A 90 -11.41 -5.79 23.46
N ALA A 91 -11.98 -4.93 24.30
CA ALA A 91 -13.39 -5.01 24.70
C ALA A 91 -14.33 -4.78 23.50
N HIS A 92 -14.01 -3.83 22.61
CA HIS A 92 -14.77 -3.63 21.37
C HIS A 92 -14.65 -4.84 20.45
N LEU A 93 -13.46 -5.40 20.26
CA LEU A 93 -13.27 -6.58 19.43
C LEU A 93 -13.93 -7.84 20.02
N ALA A 94 -13.94 -8.02 21.34
CA ALA A 94 -14.66 -9.11 21.99
C ALA A 94 -16.18 -9.03 21.70
N ARG A 95 -16.72 -7.81 21.57
CA ARG A 95 -18.13 -7.57 21.34
C ARG A 95 -18.53 -7.60 19.86
N TYR A 96 -17.70 -7.03 18.98
CA TYR A 96 -18.02 -6.81 17.56
C TYR A 96 -17.05 -7.46 16.59
N GLY A 97 -15.96 -8.07 17.05
CA GLY A 97 -14.89 -8.59 16.20
C GLY A 97 -15.33 -9.68 15.19
N ALA A 98 -16.45 -10.36 15.48
CA ALA A 98 -17.03 -11.31 14.53
C ALA A 98 -17.41 -10.66 13.19
N LEU A 99 -17.75 -9.36 13.17
CA LEU A 99 -18.00 -8.59 11.94
C LEU A 99 -16.83 -8.63 10.97
N VAL A 100 -15.63 -8.52 11.50
CA VAL A 100 -14.37 -8.47 10.75
C VAL A 100 -13.64 -9.82 10.75
N GLY A 101 -14.37 -10.91 11.03
CA GLY A 101 -13.82 -12.27 11.01
C GLY A 101 -12.99 -12.66 12.22
N VAL A 102 -12.99 -11.86 13.28
CA VAL A 102 -12.27 -12.14 14.55
C VAL A 102 -13.27 -12.47 15.65
N ALA A 103 -13.78 -13.70 15.64
CA ALA A 103 -14.75 -14.14 16.66
C ALA A 103 -14.13 -14.36 18.05
N ASP A 104 -12.83 -14.64 18.11
CA ASP A 104 -12.05 -14.82 19.33
C ASP A 104 -10.77 -13.97 19.28
N PRO A 105 -10.86 -12.69 19.67
CA PRO A 105 -9.71 -11.78 19.63
C PRO A 105 -8.62 -12.13 20.66
N ALA A 106 -8.94 -12.85 21.73
CA ALA A 106 -7.96 -13.20 22.76
C ALA A 106 -6.91 -14.19 22.23
N THR A 107 -7.34 -15.16 21.43
CA THR A 107 -6.45 -16.19 20.85
C THR A 107 -5.87 -15.78 19.50
N ARG A 108 -6.57 -14.91 18.77
CA ARG A 108 -6.21 -14.56 17.39
C ARG A 108 -5.39 -13.29 17.24
N LEU A 109 -5.42 -12.40 18.22
CA LEU A 109 -4.75 -11.11 18.11
C LEU A 109 -3.66 -10.94 19.16
N VAL A 110 -2.48 -10.54 18.70
CA VAL A 110 -1.34 -10.25 19.57
C VAL A 110 -0.89 -8.80 19.41
N GLY A 111 -0.16 -8.28 20.41
CA GLY A 111 0.30 -6.91 20.43
C GLY A 111 -0.75 -5.94 20.96
N GLY A 112 -1.02 -4.89 20.22
CA GLY A 112 -1.85 -3.76 20.63
C GLY A 112 -1.01 -2.50 20.77
N ARG A 113 -0.25 -2.17 19.71
CA ARG A 113 0.48 -0.90 19.61
C ARG A 113 -0.52 0.24 19.51
N VAL A 114 -0.39 1.21 20.41
CA VAL A 114 -1.24 2.41 20.43
C VAL A 114 -0.49 3.55 19.76
N THR A 115 -1.15 4.22 18.82
CA THR A 115 -0.68 5.45 18.19
C THR A 115 -1.77 6.49 18.31
N ARG A 116 -1.45 7.69 18.80
CA ARG A 116 -2.39 8.79 18.86
C ARG A 116 -2.40 9.54 17.55
N SER A 117 -3.59 9.78 17.00
CA SER A 117 -3.78 10.62 15.81
C SER A 117 -3.70 12.11 16.17
N VAL A 118 -3.58 12.96 15.17
CA VAL A 118 -3.61 14.42 15.32
C VAL A 118 -4.98 14.91 15.79
N THR A 119 -6.06 14.16 15.54
CA THR A 119 -7.42 14.44 16.01
C THR A 119 -7.66 14.07 17.48
N GLY A 120 -6.66 13.46 18.12
CA GLY A 120 -6.74 13.02 19.52
C GLY A 120 -7.30 11.61 19.72
N ASP A 121 -7.66 10.91 18.65
CA ASP A 121 -8.10 9.54 18.66
C ASP A 121 -6.92 8.57 18.89
N ASP A 122 -7.15 7.44 19.52
CA ASP A 122 -6.13 6.40 19.69
C ASP A 122 -6.38 5.24 18.73
N VAL A 123 -5.42 4.97 17.84
CA VAL A 123 -5.44 3.81 16.94
C VAL A 123 -4.67 2.67 17.57
N VAL A 124 -5.35 1.56 17.84
CA VAL A 124 -4.74 0.36 18.42
C VAL A 124 -4.60 -0.71 17.35
N ARG A 125 -3.37 -1.08 17.02
CA ARG A 125 -3.04 -2.08 16.00
C ARG A 125 -2.65 -3.40 16.62
N PHE A 126 -3.29 -4.48 16.14
CA PHE A 126 -2.98 -5.86 16.48
C PHE A 126 -2.51 -6.61 15.25
N THR A 127 -1.63 -7.61 15.45
CA THR A 127 -1.27 -8.58 14.43
C THR A 127 -2.05 -9.88 14.63
N GLU A 128 -2.35 -10.57 13.55
CA GLU A 128 -3.11 -11.80 13.59
C GLU A 128 -2.21 -13.02 13.81
N ARG A 129 -2.69 -13.95 14.64
CA ARG A 129 -2.25 -15.35 14.69
C ARG A 129 -3.40 -16.27 14.34
N ARG A 130 -3.11 -17.33 13.61
CA ARG A 130 -4.09 -18.37 13.30
C ARG A 130 -3.47 -19.74 13.46
N GLN A 131 -4.13 -20.62 14.22
CA GLN A 131 -3.55 -21.91 14.61
C GLN A 131 -2.14 -21.77 15.24
N GLY A 132 -1.93 -20.70 16.03
CA GLY A 132 -0.61 -20.38 16.58
C GLY A 132 0.40 -19.73 15.62
N LEU A 133 0.15 -19.74 14.31
CA LEU A 133 1.04 -19.17 13.31
C LEU A 133 0.79 -17.67 13.13
N PRO A 134 1.82 -16.82 13.07
CA PRO A 134 1.68 -15.46 12.61
C PRO A 134 1.15 -15.43 11.17
N VAL A 135 0.18 -14.58 10.88
CA VAL A 135 -0.35 -14.39 9.53
C VAL A 135 0.41 -13.26 8.85
N ILE A 136 0.99 -13.52 7.67
CA ILE A 136 1.70 -12.49 6.90
C ILE A 136 0.69 -11.42 6.45
N GLY A 137 0.92 -10.16 6.85
CA GLY A 137 0.02 -9.04 6.57
C GLY A 137 -1.29 -9.05 7.39
N GLY A 138 -1.52 -10.08 8.22
CA GLY A 138 -2.72 -10.19 9.06
C GLY A 138 -2.74 -9.15 10.17
N ALA A 139 -3.70 -8.22 10.14
CA ALA A 139 -3.80 -7.13 11.09
C ALA A 139 -5.24 -6.67 11.35
N VAL A 140 -5.44 -6.10 12.54
CA VAL A 140 -6.66 -5.38 12.91
C VAL A 140 -6.27 -4.04 13.53
N ALA A 141 -6.86 -2.97 13.05
CA ALA A 141 -6.75 -1.65 13.64
C ALA A 141 -8.10 -1.21 14.20
N VAL A 142 -8.10 -0.76 15.45
CA VAL A 142 -9.27 -0.21 16.13
C VAL A 142 -9.01 1.25 16.41
N ASP A 143 -9.84 2.09 15.85
CA ASP A 143 -9.84 3.53 16.11
C ASP A 143 -10.79 3.84 17.26
N LEU A 144 -10.25 4.46 18.30
CA LEU A 144 -10.93 4.82 19.52
C LEU A 144 -11.00 6.34 19.66
N ARG A 145 -12.18 6.86 19.84
CA ARG A 145 -12.40 8.27 20.16
C ARG A 145 -11.78 8.64 21.51
N PRO A 146 -11.71 9.94 21.84
CA PRO A 146 -11.17 10.41 23.12
C PRO A 146 -11.90 9.86 24.35
N ASP A 147 -13.18 9.47 24.21
CA ASP A 147 -13.97 8.82 25.26
C ASP A 147 -13.80 7.30 25.32
N ARG A 148 -12.87 6.74 24.51
CA ARG A 148 -12.61 5.30 24.34
C ARG A 148 -13.69 4.53 23.60
N GLN A 149 -14.74 5.18 23.14
CA GLN A 149 -15.75 4.52 22.34
C GLN A 149 -15.25 4.27 20.92
N LEU A 150 -15.86 3.30 20.24
CA LEU A 150 -15.45 2.86 18.91
C LEU A 150 -15.70 3.95 17.86
N GLY A 151 -14.70 4.32 17.11
CA GLY A 151 -14.77 5.12 15.88
C GLY A 151 -14.80 4.23 14.64
N SER A 152 -13.81 3.36 14.49
CA SER A 152 -13.79 2.41 13.37
C SER A 152 -13.00 1.14 13.70
N VAL A 153 -13.24 0.08 12.89
CA VAL A 153 -12.39 -1.11 12.84
C VAL A 153 -12.01 -1.38 11.40
N THR A 154 -10.72 -1.52 11.16
CA THR A 154 -10.17 -1.97 9.87
C THR A 154 -9.49 -3.32 10.09
N ALA A 155 -9.77 -4.30 9.23
CA ALA A 155 -9.22 -5.63 9.38
C ALA A 155 -8.81 -6.24 8.05
N SER A 156 -7.65 -6.89 8.06
CA SER A 156 -7.15 -7.78 7.03
C SER A 156 -6.78 -9.09 7.71
N VAL A 157 -7.68 -10.08 7.68
CA VAL A 157 -7.55 -11.32 8.46
C VAL A 157 -7.81 -12.56 7.61
N SER A 158 -7.05 -13.62 7.88
CA SER A 158 -7.20 -14.89 7.18
C SER A 158 -8.35 -15.73 7.76
N ARG A 159 -9.07 -16.41 6.88
CA ARG A 159 -10.06 -17.46 7.24
C ARG A 159 -9.49 -18.86 7.04
N ALA A 160 -8.32 -18.97 6.46
CA ALA A 160 -7.74 -20.24 6.10
C ALA A 160 -7.31 -21.06 7.32
N SER A 161 -7.33 -22.35 7.16
CA SER A 161 -6.65 -23.32 8.02
C SER A 161 -5.58 -24.01 7.19
N VAL A 162 -4.43 -24.24 7.78
CA VAL A 162 -3.33 -24.96 7.12
C VAL A 162 -2.96 -26.20 7.94
N PRO A 163 -2.69 -27.33 7.27
CA PRO A 163 -2.24 -28.54 7.95
C PRO A 163 -0.84 -28.34 8.55
N ASP A 164 -0.41 -29.31 9.35
CA ASP A 164 0.94 -29.31 9.89
C ASP A 164 2.00 -29.40 8.79
N ALA A 165 3.17 -28.82 9.06
CA ALA A 165 4.30 -28.86 8.15
C ALA A 165 4.82 -30.30 7.97
N THR A 166 5.12 -30.68 6.73
CA THR A 166 5.80 -31.93 6.38
C THR A 166 7.21 -31.67 5.84
N TYR A 167 7.51 -30.43 5.47
CA TYR A 167 8.84 -29.99 5.07
C TYR A 167 9.51 -29.24 6.23
N SER A 168 10.73 -29.63 6.60
CA SER A 168 11.37 -29.08 7.79
C SER A 168 11.94 -27.68 7.57
N GLY A 169 12.00 -26.87 8.64
CA GLY A 169 12.63 -25.54 8.59
C GLY A 169 14.10 -25.61 8.17
N ALA A 170 14.86 -26.60 8.62
CA ALA A 170 16.24 -26.78 8.20
C ALA A 170 16.38 -27.08 6.69
N ALA A 171 15.44 -27.82 6.10
CA ALA A 171 15.39 -28.00 4.65
C ALA A 171 15.01 -26.71 3.92
N ALA A 172 14.09 -25.93 4.47
CA ALA A 172 13.70 -24.63 3.93
C ALA A 172 14.86 -23.62 3.94
N SER A 173 15.68 -23.60 5.02
CA SER A 173 16.89 -22.76 5.05
C SER A 173 17.88 -23.14 3.96
N ARG A 174 18.09 -24.43 3.69
CA ARG A 174 18.97 -24.87 2.58
C ARG A 174 18.43 -24.44 1.21
N GLU A 175 17.10 -24.53 1.02
CA GLU A 175 16.48 -24.07 -0.22
C GLU A 175 16.63 -22.56 -0.39
N ALA A 176 16.39 -21.78 0.67
CA ALA A 176 16.56 -20.33 0.66
C ALA A 176 18.01 -19.93 0.35
N LEU A 177 18.99 -20.60 0.94
CA LEU A 177 20.41 -20.38 0.63
C LEU A 177 20.74 -20.72 -0.82
N ALA A 178 20.16 -21.78 -1.37
CA ALA A 178 20.38 -22.17 -2.78
C ALA A 178 19.78 -21.11 -3.74
N VAL A 179 18.60 -20.57 -3.44
CA VAL A 179 17.99 -19.46 -4.20
C VAL A 179 18.86 -18.21 -4.13
N ALA A 180 19.27 -17.84 -2.92
CA ALA A 180 20.11 -16.67 -2.69
C ALA A 180 21.46 -16.78 -3.40
N ALA A 181 22.09 -17.95 -3.39
CA ALA A 181 23.34 -18.19 -4.11
C ALA A 181 23.23 -18.00 -5.63
N LYS A 182 22.08 -18.41 -6.22
CA LYS A 182 21.80 -18.14 -7.64
C LYS A 182 21.65 -16.65 -7.93
N ARG A 183 21.04 -15.91 -7.03
CA ARG A 183 20.84 -14.46 -7.16
C ARG A 183 22.13 -13.67 -6.97
N LEU A 184 22.97 -14.08 -6.03
CA LEU A 184 24.26 -13.45 -5.77
C LEU A 184 25.26 -13.65 -6.93
N GLY A 185 25.10 -14.72 -7.70
CA GLY A 185 25.99 -15.05 -8.81
C GLY A 185 27.31 -15.73 -8.39
N ARG A 186 28.04 -16.24 -9.40
CA ARG A 186 29.32 -16.91 -9.17
C ARG A 186 30.43 -15.87 -8.98
N GLY A 187 31.20 -16.00 -7.91
CA GLY A 187 32.43 -15.21 -7.72
C GLY A 187 32.35 -14.07 -6.70
N ALA A 188 31.23 -13.91 -6.00
CA ALA A 188 31.08 -12.82 -5.04
C ALA A 188 31.97 -12.90 -3.80
N GLY A 189 32.58 -14.07 -3.50
CA GLY A 189 33.52 -14.26 -2.37
C GLY A 189 32.93 -13.94 -0.98
N VAL A 190 31.59 -13.79 -0.89
CA VAL A 190 30.87 -13.41 0.33
C VAL A 190 30.12 -14.64 0.87
N GLU A 191 30.22 -14.86 2.18
CA GLU A 191 29.51 -15.94 2.85
C GLU A 191 28.01 -15.60 2.97
N LEU A 192 27.15 -16.55 2.54
CA LEU A 192 25.71 -16.48 2.72
C LEU A 192 25.33 -17.07 4.08
N THR A 193 24.56 -16.33 4.85
CA THR A 193 23.98 -16.77 6.12
C THR A 193 22.46 -16.69 6.07
N ALA A 194 21.78 -17.62 6.74
CA ALA A 194 20.32 -17.61 6.86
C ALA A 194 19.92 -17.50 8.33
N ASP A 195 18.93 -16.65 8.59
CA ASP A 195 18.30 -16.58 9.90
C ASP A 195 17.53 -17.88 10.21
N PRO A 196 17.28 -18.17 11.50
CA PRO A 196 16.43 -19.28 11.88
C PRO A 196 15.06 -19.20 11.21
N PRO A 197 14.62 -20.28 10.53
CA PRO A 197 13.37 -20.28 9.79
C PRO A 197 12.16 -20.13 10.73
N VAL A 198 11.23 -19.27 10.39
CA VAL A 198 10.01 -19.05 11.18
C VAL A 198 8.79 -19.51 10.37
N ARG A 199 8.02 -20.44 10.93
CA ARG A 199 6.76 -20.88 10.28
C ARG A 199 5.70 -19.80 10.37
N ARG A 200 5.07 -19.46 9.23
CA ARG A 200 4.00 -18.44 9.12
C ARG A 200 2.87 -18.97 8.24
N LEU A 201 1.71 -18.33 8.35
CA LEU A 201 0.61 -18.50 7.41
C LEU A 201 0.69 -17.40 6.34
N TYR A 202 0.81 -17.81 5.08
CA TYR A 202 0.70 -16.95 3.91
C TYR A 202 -0.67 -17.15 3.29
N ASP A 203 -1.50 -16.11 3.33
CA ASP A 203 -2.81 -16.08 2.69
C ASP A 203 -2.85 -14.87 1.74
N PRO A 204 -2.74 -15.10 0.41
CA PRO A 204 -2.77 -14.03 -0.58
C PRO A 204 -4.02 -13.13 -0.47
N ALA A 205 -5.17 -13.67 -0.02
CA ALA A 205 -6.39 -12.88 0.16
C ALA A 205 -6.26 -11.80 1.24
N VAL A 206 -5.41 -12.01 2.26
CA VAL A 206 -5.08 -10.99 3.28
C VAL A 206 -4.35 -9.81 2.65
N LEU A 207 -3.54 -10.08 1.61
CA LEU A 207 -2.77 -9.09 0.86
C LEU A 207 -3.54 -8.50 -0.33
N GLY A 208 -4.85 -8.79 -0.44
CA GLY A 208 -5.71 -8.25 -1.49
C GLY A 208 -5.76 -9.08 -2.79
N VAL A 209 -5.06 -10.22 -2.84
CA VAL A 209 -5.10 -11.10 -4.02
C VAL A 209 -6.40 -11.89 -4.01
N ARG A 210 -7.19 -11.77 -5.07
CA ARG A 210 -8.44 -12.51 -5.21
C ARG A 210 -8.17 -14.00 -5.35
N ARG A 211 -8.87 -14.82 -4.58
CA ARG A 211 -8.80 -16.29 -4.69
C ARG A 211 -9.41 -16.76 -6.01
N THR A 212 -8.68 -17.61 -6.72
CA THR A 212 -9.10 -18.23 -7.99
C THR A 212 -8.90 -19.74 -7.91
N SER A 213 -9.10 -20.45 -9.03
CA SER A 213 -8.71 -21.87 -9.15
C SER A 213 -7.19 -22.10 -9.18
N ASP A 214 -6.40 -21.05 -9.39
CA ASP A 214 -4.94 -21.12 -9.33
C ASP A 214 -4.48 -21.41 -7.90
N PRO A 215 -3.77 -22.53 -7.67
CA PRO A 215 -3.25 -22.88 -6.34
C PRO A 215 -2.36 -21.80 -5.72
N THR A 216 -1.71 -20.95 -6.51
CA THR A 216 -0.85 -19.87 -6.01
C THR A 216 -1.63 -18.81 -5.23
N THR A 217 -2.93 -18.67 -5.49
CA THR A 217 -3.84 -17.75 -4.79
C THR A 217 -4.41 -18.32 -3.49
N HIS A 218 -4.07 -19.57 -3.14
CA HIS A 218 -4.59 -20.24 -1.95
C HIS A 218 -3.65 -20.06 -0.75
N ALA A 219 -4.26 -20.02 0.44
CA ALA A 219 -3.53 -19.96 1.68
C ALA A 219 -2.70 -21.23 1.93
N ARG A 220 -1.51 -21.06 2.51
CA ARG A 220 -0.59 -22.14 2.84
C ARG A 220 0.30 -21.79 4.03
N GLY A 221 0.82 -22.80 4.70
CA GLY A 221 1.93 -22.64 5.62
C GLY A 221 3.23 -22.42 4.84
N VAL A 222 4.05 -21.50 5.34
CA VAL A 222 5.37 -21.24 4.74
C VAL A 222 6.42 -21.10 5.82
N TRP A 223 7.65 -21.44 5.47
CA TRP A 223 8.84 -21.06 6.20
C TRP A 223 9.30 -19.68 5.69
N TRP A 224 9.37 -18.72 6.59
CA TRP A 224 9.95 -17.39 6.39
C TRP A 224 11.43 -17.50 6.69
N VAL A 225 12.29 -17.32 5.69
CA VAL A 225 13.74 -17.41 5.81
C VAL A 225 14.36 -16.14 5.25
N GLU A 226 15.05 -15.39 6.10
CA GLU A 226 15.86 -14.25 5.67
C GLU A 226 17.28 -14.72 5.44
N VAL A 227 17.88 -14.29 4.32
CA VAL A 227 19.23 -14.65 3.90
C VAL A 227 20.05 -13.40 3.65
N HIS A 228 21.24 -13.37 4.21
CA HIS A 228 22.14 -12.20 4.20
C HIS A 228 23.49 -12.55 3.59
N ALA A 229 24.13 -11.57 2.92
CA ALA A 229 25.52 -11.62 2.50
C ALA A 229 26.10 -10.19 2.49
N GLY A 230 26.73 -9.79 3.58
CA GLY A 230 27.20 -8.42 3.78
C GLY A 230 26.05 -7.40 3.84
N PRO A 231 26.35 -6.11 3.72
CA PRO A 231 25.34 -5.05 3.88
C PRO A 231 24.46 -4.85 2.64
N THR A 232 24.85 -5.38 1.49
CA THR A 232 24.21 -5.12 0.19
C THR A 232 23.41 -6.30 -0.35
N PHE A 233 23.25 -7.36 0.44
CA PHE A 233 22.45 -8.53 0.03
C PHE A 233 21.61 -9.02 1.20
N HIS A 234 20.33 -8.85 1.10
CA HIS A 234 19.34 -9.29 2.09
C HIS A 234 18.08 -9.76 1.35
N ARG A 235 17.74 -11.03 1.47
CA ARG A 235 16.58 -11.59 0.79
C ARG A 235 15.66 -12.29 1.77
N LEU A 236 14.36 -12.19 1.51
CA LEU A 236 13.33 -12.99 2.13
C LEU A 236 12.89 -14.07 1.15
N VAL A 237 13.04 -15.32 1.54
CA VAL A 237 12.54 -16.47 0.78
C VAL A 237 11.42 -17.12 1.57
N LEU A 238 10.23 -17.21 0.98
CA LEU A 238 9.12 -17.99 1.50
C LEU A 238 9.12 -19.35 0.85
N VAL A 239 9.25 -20.40 1.66
CA VAL A 239 9.27 -21.79 1.22
C VAL A 239 8.03 -22.51 1.73
N ASP A 240 7.26 -23.14 0.85
CA ASP A 240 6.08 -23.91 1.20
C ASP A 240 6.42 -25.02 2.21
N ASP A 241 5.71 -25.06 3.33
CA ASP A 241 5.99 -25.93 4.48
C ASP A 241 5.59 -27.40 4.26
N ARG A 242 5.12 -27.75 3.06
CA ARG A 242 4.75 -29.11 2.66
C ARG A 242 5.52 -29.62 1.48
N SER A 243 5.66 -28.81 0.43
CA SER A 243 6.30 -29.22 -0.84
C SER A 243 7.78 -28.81 -0.90
N GLY A 244 8.21 -27.82 -0.11
CA GLY A 244 9.53 -27.23 -0.22
C GLY A 244 9.67 -26.27 -1.42
N ALA A 245 8.58 -26.03 -2.16
CA ALA A 245 8.60 -25.09 -3.29
C ALA A 245 8.78 -23.64 -2.81
N VAL A 246 9.56 -22.88 -3.55
CA VAL A 246 9.70 -21.42 -3.30
C VAL A 246 8.41 -20.72 -3.71
N VAL A 247 7.76 -20.07 -2.76
CA VAL A 247 6.51 -19.30 -2.95
C VAL A 247 6.81 -17.86 -3.34
N GLN A 248 7.80 -17.25 -2.68
CA GLN A 248 8.25 -15.88 -2.92
C GLN A 248 9.76 -15.79 -2.69
N ASP A 249 10.40 -14.93 -3.45
CA ASP A 249 11.81 -14.56 -3.33
C ASP A 249 11.90 -13.03 -3.47
N LEU A 250 11.98 -12.34 -2.33
CA LEU A 250 11.93 -10.88 -2.25
C LEU A 250 13.29 -10.32 -1.88
N ASP A 251 13.71 -9.31 -2.58
CA ASP A 251 14.87 -8.50 -2.20
C ASP A 251 14.45 -7.55 -1.08
N LEU A 252 15.11 -7.67 0.07
CA LEU A 252 14.92 -6.79 1.22
C LEU A 252 16.03 -5.74 1.35
N VAL A 253 17.03 -5.77 0.47
CA VAL A 253 17.98 -4.67 0.40
C VAL A 253 17.23 -3.46 -0.11
N GLU A 254 17.02 -2.55 0.78
CA GLU A 254 16.38 -1.27 0.52
C GLU A 254 17.49 -0.29 0.10
N GLN A 255 18.02 -0.47 -1.09
CA GLN A 255 18.90 0.50 -1.70
C GLN A 255 18.06 1.34 -2.67
N VAL A 256 17.97 2.62 -2.35
CA VAL A 256 17.58 3.58 -3.36
C VAL A 256 18.62 3.50 -4.47
N ASN A 257 18.18 3.33 -5.70
CA ASN A 257 19.03 3.40 -6.86
C ASN A 257 18.58 4.57 -7.72
N ARG A 258 19.45 5.53 -7.92
CA ARG A 258 19.14 6.82 -8.54
C ARG A 258 20.03 7.05 -9.74
N VAL A 259 19.43 7.58 -10.79
CA VAL A 259 20.14 8.07 -11.97
C VAL A 259 19.63 9.46 -12.33
N VAL A 260 20.54 10.36 -12.64
CA VAL A 260 20.21 11.73 -13.06
C VAL A 260 20.89 12.04 -14.38
N CYS A 261 20.11 12.48 -15.36
CA CYS A 261 20.60 13.09 -16.59
C CYS A 261 20.52 14.63 -16.52
N ASP A 262 21.31 15.28 -17.34
CA ASP A 262 21.39 16.73 -17.43
C ASP A 262 21.19 17.18 -18.88
N ASP A 263 20.06 17.80 -19.17
CA ASP A 263 19.71 18.28 -20.52
C ASP A 263 20.30 19.66 -20.83
N LYS A 264 20.99 20.29 -19.86
CA LYS A 264 21.76 21.53 -20.06
C LYS A 264 20.93 22.71 -20.59
N ASN A 265 19.62 22.72 -20.32
CA ASN A 265 18.68 23.67 -20.92
C ASN A 265 18.66 23.64 -22.44
N ALA A 266 19.08 22.55 -23.07
CA ALA A 266 19.01 22.36 -24.51
C ALA A 266 17.64 21.73 -24.85
N PRO A 267 16.96 22.20 -25.92
CA PRO A 267 15.73 21.58 -26.37
C PRO A 267 15.95 20.09 -26.64
N ASP A 268 15.35 19.24 -25.84
CA ASP A 268 15.38 17.80 -26.07
C ASP A 268 14.16 17.38 -26.90
N THR A 269 14.36 16.39 -27.72
CA THR A 269 13.30 15.82 -28.57
C THR A 269 12.49 14.74 -27.90
N THR A 270 12.84 14.37 -26.64
CA THR A 270 12.23 13.22 -25.98
C THR A 270 12.18 13.43 -24.47
N ASP A 271 10.97 13.39 -23.92
CA ASP A 271 10.70 13.25 -22.48
C ASP A 271 10.82 11.79 -22.02
N VAL A 272 11.89 11.11 -22.46
CA VAL A 272 12.13 9.72 -22.08
C VAL A 272 12.93 9.63 -20.79
N PRO A 273 12.70 8.60 -19.96
CA PRO A 273 13.51 8.38 -18.77
C PRO A 273 15.00 8.32 -19.09
N CYS A 274 15.81 8.93 -18.23
CA CYS A 274 17.26 8.89 -18.28
C CYS A 274 17.76 7.43 -18.22
N LYS A 275 18.33 6.94 -19.31
CA LYS A 275 18.83 5.55 -19.45
C LYS A 275 20.29 5.46 -19.89
N THR A 276 20.83 6.55 -20.40
CA THR A 276 22.21 6.64 -20.90
C THR A 276 22.75 8.04 -20.64
N ASN A 277 24.07 8.22 -20.72
CA ASN A 277 24.72 9.52 -20.53
C ASN A 277 24.42 10.16 -19.15
N PHE A 278 24.44 9.32 -18.11
CA PHE A 278 24.16 9.75 -16.75
C PHE A 278 25.12 10.86 -16.33
N ALA A 279 24.59 11.90 -15.72
CA ALA A 279 25.34 12.96 -15.07
C ALA A 279 25.74 12.57 -13.64
N ARG A 280 24.96 11.65 -13.02
CA ARG A 280 25.26 11.01 -11.74
C ARG A 280 24.46 9.72 -11.58
N THR A 281 25.10 8.65 -11.12
CA THR A 281 24.46 7.38 -10.79
C THR A 281 24.63 7.05 -9.31
N GLU A 282 23.95 6.01 -8.83
CA GLU A 282 24.00 5.63 -7.41
C GLU A 282 25.44 5.33 -6.97
N GLY A 283 25.83 5.94 -5.84
CA GLY A 283 27.17 5.77 -5.26
C GLY A 283 28.30 6.61 -5.91
N GLU A 284 28.02 7.34 -6.99
CA GLU A 284 29.02 8.26 -7.59
C GLU A 284 29.18 9.53 -6.76
N PRO A 285 30.38 10.15 -6.83
CA PRO A 285 30.63 11.43 -6.17
C PRO A 285 29.73 12.55 -6.75
N PRO A 286 29.59 13.68 -6.03
CA PRO A 286 28.80 14.81 -6.51
C PRO A 286 29.24 15.31 -7.90
N SER A 287 28.24 15.62 -8.74
CA SER A 287 28.40 16.27 -10.02
C SER A 287 28.85 17.74 -9.83
N PRO A 288 29.56 18.35 -10.79
CA PRO A 288 29.78 19.80 -10.78
C PRO A 288 28.51 20.63 -10.99
N VAL A 289 27.41 20.02 -11.42
CA VAL A 289 26.12 20.67 -11.64
C VAL A 289 25.25 20.52 -10.40
N LYS A 290 24.85 21.67 -9.83
CA LYS A 290 24.05 21.70 -8.58
C LYS A 290 22.73 20.94 -8.72
N ASP A 291 21.96 21.20 -9.77
CA ASP A 291 20.65 20.57 -10.01
C ASP A 291 20.73 19.05 -10.07
N VAL A 292 21.83 18.50 -10.59
CA VAL A 292 22.07 17.05 -10.62
C VAL A 292 22.19 16.50 -9.20
N ASN A 293 22.89 17.24 -8.33
CA ASN A 293 23.06 16.81 -6.93
C ASN A 293 21.76 16.97 -6.14
N ASP A 294 21.05 18.06 -6.34
CA ASP A 294 19.78 18.33 -5.67
C ASP A 294 18.75 17.25 -6.02
N ALA A 295 18.53 16.95 -7.31
CA ALA A 295 17.65 15.89 -7.76
C ALA A 295 18.04 14.52 -7.18
N TYR A 296 19.34 14.22 -7.18
CA TYR A 296 19.86 12.97 -6.63
C TYR A 296 19.63 12.86 -5.13
N ASP A 297 19.98 13.89 -4.36
CA ASP A 297 19.94 13.86 -2.89
C ASP A 297 18.46 13.89 -2.41
N LEU A 298 17.63 14.74 -3.01
CA LEU A 298 16.20 14.85 -2.66
C LEU A 298 15.38 13.62 -3.05
N ALA A 299 15.66 12.98 -4.20
CA ALA A 299 15.05 11.68 -4.52
C ALA A 299 15.36 10.62 -3.44
N GLY A 300 16.58 10.66 -2.87
CA GLY A 300 16.95 9.82 -1.73
C GLY A 300 16.19 10.15 -0.46
N ALA A 301 15.99 11.43 -0.16
CA ALA A 301 15.22 11.90 1.00
C ALA A 301 13.75 11.46 0.89
N VAL A 302 13.11 11.66 -0.26
CA VAL A 302 11.74 11.22 -0.55
C VAL A 302 11.62 9.70 -0.45
N SER A 303 12.56 8.95 -1.02
CA SER A 303 12.59 7.48 -0.88
C SER A 303 12.65 7.04 0.59
N THR A 304 13.50 7.70 1.39
CA THR A 304 13.61 7.45 2.82
C THR A 304 12.31 7.78 3.57
N PHE A 305 11.66 8.86 3.19
CA PHE A 305 10.37 9.25 3.76
C PHE A 305 9.29 8.18 3.51
N TYR A 306 9.05 7.78 2.26
CA TYR A 306 8.05 6.78 1.90
C TYR A 306 8.32 5.42 2.56
N ARG A 307 9.58 5.05 2.68
CA ARG A 307 9.99 3.85 3.41
C ARG A 307 9.60 3.92 4.89
N ARG A 308 9.84 5.04 5.55
CA ARG A 308 9.54 5.22 6.98
C ARG A 308 8.05 5.24 7.29
N ILE A 309 7.24 5.85 6.44
CA ILE A 309 5.79 5.98 6.68
C ILE A 309 5.00 4.74 6.28
N GLY A 310 5.40 4.03 5.23
CA GLY A 310 4.63 2.94 4.64
C GLY A 310 5.42 1.68 4.30
N GLY A 311 6.74 1.64 4.51
CA GLY A 311 7.59 0.54 4.03
C GLY A 311 7.66 0.47 2.51
N ILE A 312 7.45 1.60 1.82
CA ILE A 312 7.39 1.68 0.36
C ILE A 312 8.80 1.90 -0.18
N ASP A 313 9.29 0.97 -0.99
CA ASP A 313 10.53 1.08 -1.73
C ASP A 313 10.25 1.77 -3.07
N LEU A 314 10.60 3.06 -3.17
CA LEU A 314 10.31 3.84 -4.37
C LEU A 314 11.07 3.34 -5.59
N THR A 315 12.26 2.80 -5.46
CA THR A 315 12.99 2.20 -6.60
C THR A 315 12.20 1.05 -7.22
N LYS A 316 11.54 0.23 -6.39
CA LYS A 316 10.68 -0.87 -6.90
C LYS A 316 9.36 -0.38 -7.48
N VAL A 317 8.80 0.71 -6.94
CA VAL A 317 7.48 1.21 -7.34
C VAL A 317 7.57 2.12 -8.58
N LEU A 318 8.55 3.01 -8.63
CA LEU A 318 8.70 4.04 -9.65
C LEU A 318 9.85 3.77 -10.61
N GLY A 319 10.76 2.85 -10.26
CA GLY A 319 12.00 2.67 -11.00
C GLY A 319 11.79 2.26 -12.44
N VAL A 320 12.61 2.83 -13.30
CA VAL A 320 12.72 2.49 -14.71
C VAL A 320 13.69 1.32 -14.87
N ASP A 321 13.34 0.34 -15.70
CA ASP A 321 14.21 -0.79 -16.03
C ASP A 321 15.33 -0.35 -16.96
N GLU A 322 16.57 -0.48 -16.51
CA GLU A 322 17.78 -0.22 -17.28
C GLU A 322 18.39 -1.50 -17.86
N GLY A 323 17.66 -2.61 -17.81
CA GLY A 323 18.07 -3.92 -18.31
C GLY A 323 18.83 -4.78 -17.29
N THR A 324 19.46 -4.18 -16.27
CA THR A 324 20.15 -4.89 -15.20
C THR A 324 19.50 -4.68 -13.82
N HIS A 325 18.91 -3.51 -13.63
CA HIS A 325 18.28 -3.10 -12.37
C HIS A 325 17.26 -1.97 -12.63
N LEU A 326 16.43 -1.70 -11.61
CA LEU A 326 15.52 -0.56 -11.59
C LEU A 326 16.23 0.66 -11.01
N SER A 327 15.97 1.85 -11.56
CA SER A 327 16.52 3.11 -11.07
C SER A 327 15.46 4.20 -11.02
N LEU A 328 15.45 5.00 -9.94
CA LEU A 328 14.71 6.26 -9.92
C LEU A 328 15.38 7.21 -10.90
N SER A 329 14.70 7.51 -12.00
CA SER A 329 15.21 8.31 -13.10
C SER A 329 14.74 9.75 -12.96
N SER A 330 15.67 10.70 -13.00
CA SER A 330 15.42 12.14 -13.02
C SER A 330 16.18 12.80 -14.16
N THR A 331 15.57 13.77 -14.81
CA THR A 331 16.22 14.65 -15.79
C THR A 331 16.14 16.09 -15.27
N VAL A 332 17.27 16.74 -15.14
CA VAL A 332 17.35 18.15 -14.70
C VAL A 332 17.71 19.08 -15.85
N ARG A 333 17.48 20.36 -15.65
CA ARG A 333 17.64 21.41 -16.64
C ARG A 333 16.95 21.05 -17.97
N PHE A 334 15.79 20.40 -17.83
CA PHE A 334 14.93 19.99 -18.94
C PHE A 334 14.41 21.20 -19.69
N CYS A 335 14.31 21.08 -21.01
CA CYS A 335 13.64 22.05 -21.87
C CYS A 335 12.87 21.34 -22.97
N ASP A 336 11.55 21.50 -22.98
CA ASP A 336 10.67 20.86 -23.94
C ASP A 336 10.88 21.45 -25.36
N PHE A 337 11.20 20.61 -26.33
CA PHE A 337 11.37 20.99 -27.74
C PHE A 337 10.04 21.48 -28.36
N ALA A 338 8.91 21.07 -27.85
CA ALA A 338 7.59 21.48 -28.36
C ALA A 338 7.28 22.94 -28.02
N LEU A 339 8.01 23.53 -27.04
CA LEU A 339 7.87 24.92 -26.69
C LEU A 339 8.80 25.81 -27.54
N PRO A 340 8.39 27.04 -27.86
CA PRO A 340 9.30 27.99 -28.53
C PRO A 340 10.59 28.17 -27.68
N PRO A 341 11.76 28.39 -28.31
CA PRO A 341 13.04 28.55 -27.60
C PRO A 341 13.03 29.63 -26.51
N ALA A 342 12.11 30.56 -26.56
CA ALA A 342 11.92 31.60 -25.52
C ALA A 342 11.39 31.05 -24.17
N PHE A 343 10.91 29.82 -24.13
CA PHE A 343 10.46 29.14 -22.93
C PHE A 343 11.53 28.26 -22.28
N CYS A 344 12.75 28.21 -22.81
CA CYS A 344 13.93 27.65 -22.16
C CYS A 344 14.67 28.76 -21.37
N PRO A 345 15.04 28.54 -20.11
CA PRO A 345 14.81 27.35 -19.28
C PRO A 345 13.33 27.08 -18.98
N TYR A 346 12.97 25.80 -18.92
CA TYR A 346 11.62 25.36 -18.58
C TYR A 346 11.27 25.72 -17.12
N GLN A 347 10.13 26.37 -16.93
CA GLN A 347 9.74 26.93 -15.63
C GLN A 347 8.70 26.02 -14.94
N ASN A 348 9.01 24.74 -14.78
CA ASN A 348 8.16 23.78 -14.10
C ASN A 348 8.93 22.48 -13.79
N ALA A 349 8.28 21.58 -13.06
CA ALA A 349 8.65 20.18 -12.90
C ALA A 349 7.45 19.30 -13.24
N PHE A 350 7.66 18.02 -13.56
CA PHE A 350 6.57 17.06 -13.79
C PHE A 350 7.02 15.61 -13.74
N TRP A 351 6.08 14.75 -13.35
CA TRP A 351 6.14 13.30 -13.51
C TRP A 351 5.49 12.91 -14.84
N ASN A 352 6.24 12.28 -15.76
CA ASN A 352 5.70 11.90 -17.08
C ASN A 352 5.04 10.52 -17.15
N GLY A 353 4.81 9.87 -16.00
CA GLY A 353 4.31 8.49 -15.90
C GLY A 353 5.42 7.44 -15.75
N ALA A 354 6.70 7.81 -15.91
CA ALA A 354 7.85 6.91 -15.77
C ALA A 354 9.04 7.52 -15.03
N ALA A 355 9.28 8.84 -15.16
CA ALA A 355 10.42 9.54 -14.58
C ALA A 355 10.08 10.98 -14.22
N MET A 356 10.93 11.61 -13.41
CA MET A 356 10.83 13.01 -13.02
C MET A 356 11.61 13.91 -14.00
N PHE A 357 11.04 15.06 -14.33
CA PHE A 357 11.65 16.11 -15.15
C PHE A 357 11.57 17.44 -14.43
N TYR A 358 12.69 18.13 -14.37
CA TYR A 358 12.84 19.39 -13.64
C TYR A 358 13.44 20.45 -14.58
N GLY A 359 12.80 21.59 -14.72
CA GLY A 359 13.42 22.78 -15.30
C GLY A 359 14.59 23.28 -14.44
N ASP A 360 15.31 24.27 -14.92
CA ASP A 360 16.49 24.83 -14.25
C ASP A 360 16.15 25.35 -12.86
N GLY A 361 16.80 24.78 -11.83
CA GLY A 361 16.61 25.14 -10.43
C GLY A 361 15.43 24.43 -9.72
N PHE A 362 14.46 23.83 -10.42
CA PHE A 362 13.28 23.22 -9.79
C PHE A 362 13.59 21.99 -8.95
N ALA A 363 14.70 21.29 -9.23
CA ALA A 363 15.14 20.17 -8.42
C ALA A 363 15.71 20.58 -7.03
N SER A 364 15.83 21.88 -6.74
CA SER A 364 16.34 22.37 -5.46
C SER A 364 15.29 22.48 -4.35
N ALA A 365 13.99 22.40 -4.71
CA ALA A 365 12.86 22.47 -3.79
C ALA A 365 12.41 21.05 -3.41
N ASP A 366 12.51 20.68 -2.13
CA ASP A 366 12.24 19.33 -1.64
C ASP A 366 10.76 19.01 -1.61
N ASP A 367 9.89 19.99 -1.39
CA ASP A 367 8.44 19.89 -1.58
C ASP A 367 8.08 19.58 -3.04
N VAL A 368 8.70 20.25 -4.02
CA VAL A 368 8.49 19.99 -5.45
C VAL A 368 8.93 18.57 -5.82
N VAL A 369 10.12 18.16 -5.39
CA VAL A 369 10.59 16.79 -5.64
C VAL A 369 9.69 15.75 -4.95
N GLY A 370 9.22 16.03 -3.74
CA GLY A 370 8.25 15.22 -3.00
C GLY A 370 6.90 15.12 -3.71
N HIS A 371 6.40 16.24 -4.23
CA HIS A 371 5.16 16.36 -4.99
C HIS A 371 5.20 15.50 -6.27
N GLU A 372 6.23 15.68 -7.11
CA GLU A 372 6.33 14.95 -8.38
C GLU A 372 6.50 13.43 -8.17
N MET A 373 7.32 13.02 -7.21
CA MET A 373 7.46 11.61 -6.87
C MET A 373 6.17 11.03 -6.29
N THR A 374 5.34 11.83 -5.62
CA THR A 374 4.03 11.41 -5.11
C THR A 374 3.04 11.14 -6.26
N HIS A 375 3.05 11.92 -7.33
CA HIS A 375 2.30 11.59 -8.54
C HIS A 375 2.66 10.19 -9.05
N GLY A 376 3.96 9.85 -9.05
CA GLY A 376 4.43 8.52 -9.37
C GLY A 376 3.82 7.45 -8.45
N VAL A 377 3.85 7.66 -7.13
CA VAL A 377 3.27 6.73 -6.15
C VAL A 377 1.76 6.56 -6.37
N ILE A 378 1.03 7.65 -6.61
CA ILE A 378 -0.42 7.62 -6.87
C ILE A 378 -0.71 6.83 -8.15
N SER A 379 0.01 7.09 -9.24
CA SER A 379 -0.19 6.40 -10.52
C SER A 379 0.12 4.90 -10.46
N ARG A 380 1.01 4.47 -9.54
CA ARG A 380 1.37 3.05 -9.35
C ARG A 380 0.60 2.35 -8.24
N SER A 381 -0.26 3.06 -7.50
CA SER A 381 -1.04 2.50 -6.39
C SER A 381 -2.55 2.61 -6.59
N SER A 382 -3.10 3.82 -6.48
CA SER A 382 -4.54 4.07 -6.59
C SER A 382 -4.98 4.36 -8.02
N ASP A 383 -4.06 4.68 -8.92
CA ASP A 383 -4.30 5.00 -10.33
C ASP A 383 -5.42 6.04 -10.51
N LEU A 384 -5.37 7.11 -9.69
CA LEU A 384 -6.35 8.19 -9.75
C LEU A 384 -6.26 8.87 -11.12
N PHE A 385 -7.34 8.73 -11.88
CA PHE A 385 -7.45 9.36 -13.20
C PHE A 385 -7.29 10.88 -13.08
N TYR A 386 -6.33 11.45 -13.82
CA TYR A 386 -5.94 12.86 -13.73
C TYR A 386 -6.94 13.80 -14.43
N TRP A 387 -8.20 13.80 -13.94
CA TRP A 387 -9.28 14.63 -14.46
C TRP A 387 -10.35 14.91 -13.41
N GLY A 388 -10.90 16.12 -13.41
CA GLY A 388 -11.99 16.52 -12.52
C GLY A 388 -11.65 16.31 -11.03
N GLN A 389 -12.55 15.71 -10.26
CA GLN A 389 -12.36 15.48 -8.82
C GLN A 389 -11.20 14.54 -8.50
N SER A 390 -10.99 13.49 -9.29
CA SER A 390 -9.88 12.57 -9.08
C SER A 390 -8.53 13.24 -9.35
N GLY A 391 -8.47 14.13 -10.34
CA GLY A 391 -7.29 14.98 -10.59
C GLY A 391 -7.02 15.94 -9.43
N ALA A 392 -8.05 16.61 -8.92
CA ALA A 392 -7.90 17.48 -7.75
C ALA A 392 -7.44 16.73 -6.49
N ILE A 393 -7.89 15.48 -6.29
CA ILE A 393 -7.41 14.63 -5.19
C ILE A 393 -5.95 14.22 -5.42
N ASN A 394 -5.57 13.93 -6.66
CA ASN A 394 -4.19 13.58 -7.03
C ASN A 394 -3.24 14.73 -6.69
N GLU A 395 -3.57 15.97 -7.12
CA GLU A 395 -2.82 17.17 -6.77
C GLU A 395 -2.75 17.42 -5.26
N SER A 396 -3.90 17.39 -4.59
CA SER A 396 -3.94 17.63 -3.15
C SER A 396 -3.12 16.61 -2.35
N LEU A 397 -3.08 15.35 -2.78
CA LEU A 397 -2.22 14.35 -2.14
C LEU A 397 -0.74 14.58 -2.45
N ALA A 398 -0.41 15.00 -3.67
CA ALA A 398 0.94 15.34 -4.06
C ALA A 398 1.45 16.55 -3.25
N ASP A 399 0.66 17.61 -3.13
CA ASP A 399 0.94 18.78 -2.30
C ASP A 399 1.17 18.40 -0.83
N ILE A 400 0.22 17.67 -0.22
CA ILE A 400 0.33 17.26 1.19
C ILE A 400 1.59 16.44 1.45
N MET A 401 1.92 15.52 0.55
CA MET A 401 3.08 14.65 0.75
C MET A 401 4.39 15.39 0.47
N GLY A 402 4.41 16.30 -0.51
CA GLY A 402 5.53 17.21 -0.78
C GLY A 402 5.86 18.05 0.45
N GLU A 403 4.89 18.75 0.99
CA GLU A 403 5.01 19.55 2.21
C GLU A 403 5.46 18.73 3.44
N ILE A 404 4.96 17.51 3.59
CA ILE A 404 5.43 16.64 4.69
C ILE A 404 6.89 16.22 4.46
N VAL A 405 7.34 16.05 3.24
CA VAL A 405 8.75 15.77 2.92
C VAL A 405 9.60 16.97 3.33
N ASP A 406 9.23 18.19 2.92
CA ASP A 406 9.91 19.43 3.30
C ASP A 406 10.05 19.55 4.83
N HIS A 407 8.95 19.47 5.56
CA HIS A 407 8.97 19.51 7.03
C HIS A 407 9.79 18.38 7.71
N ARG A 408 10.09 17.31 7.01
CA ARG A 408 10.90 16.18 7.49
C ARG A 408 12.36 16.25 7.07
N HIS A 409 12.64 17.02 6.03
CA HIS A 409 13.96 17.23 5.45
C HIS A 409 14.24 18.73 5.32
N PRO A 410 14.26 19.48 6.45
CA PRO A 410 14.35 20.94 6.41
C PRO A 410 15.63 21.40 5.73
N SER A 411 15.49 22.21 4.71
CA SER A 411 16.59 22.91 4.03
C SER A 411 17.02 24.18 4.79
N PRO A 412 18.25 24.66 4.63
CA PRO A 412 18.66 25.90 5.26
C PRO A 412 17.83 27.10 4.77
N GLY A 413 17.06 27.70 5.66
CA GLY A 413 16.19 28.83 5.37
C GLY A 413 14.71 28.52 5.45
N ASP A 414 14.31 27.27 5.54
CA ASP A 414 12.92 26.86 5.65
C ASP A 414 12.26 27.37 6.93
N SER A 415 11.06 27.86 6.78
CA SER A 415 10.19 28.17 7.90
C SER A 415 9.42 26.92 8.32
N ARG A 416 9.69 26.40 9.50
CA ARG A 416 8.96 25.25 10.08
C ARG A 416 7.44 25.47 10.20
N HIS A 417 6.92 26.62 9.83
CA HIS A 417 5.53 27.01 9.90
C HIS A 417 4.95 27.39 8.54
N SER A 418 5.75 27.33 7.49
CA SER A 418 5.25 27.53 6.13
C SER A 418 4.68 26.21 5.60
N TRP A 419 3.50 26.27 5.01
CA TRP A 419 2.85 25.23 4.24
C TRP A 419 2.55 25.81 2.86
N ALA A 420 3.59 26.24 2.17
CA ALA A 420 3.51 26.84 0.85
C ALA A 420 4.49 26.11 -0.08
N LEU A 421 3.96 25.55 -1.15
CA LEU A 421 4.74 24.87 -2.19
C LEU A 421 5.60 25.86 -2.97
N GLY A 422 6.90 25.52 -3.16
CA GLY A 422 7.88 26.23 -3.97
C GLY A 422 8.68 27.30 -3.26
#